data_a896381c124b5f7d1f52d507dacac686
#
_entry.id   a896381c124b5f7d1f52d507dacac686
#
_cell.length_a   1.000
_cell.length_b   1.000
_cell.length_c   1.000
_cell.angle_alpha   90.00
_cell.angle_beta   90.00
_cell.angle_gamma   90.00
#
_symmetry.space_group_name_H-M   'P 1'
#
loop_
_entity.id
_entity.type
_entity.pdbx_description
1 polymer ?
#
loop_
_entity_poly.entity_id
_entity_poly.type
_entity_poly.pdbx_seq_one_letter_code
_entity_poly.pdbx_strand_id
1 'polypeptide(L)'
;MTTKIDPLAFFNYFSFCSFYEEKMKHKKGGGLDRLTPVKFYHRYVDEFEDIAKRCCNGTYEFSPYREKLILKGREKFPRILSVPSMRDRMVLGELNLYLQDVFPEAVNHDVPNKYINDVADFLAEHSSEKIYFFKTDIKGFFDNIHLNTLYGKLETRIEAPMLQLVKAAIETVTVASDSPKTVIRRQERKNGIPQGLAISNILAYISMLDFDESIKAMCDTNTVYKRYVDDILVLSTSRIDASFVDKFKNELNLQCVSLELSPDKTQYGVVGNAAFDYLGYMIKSVRTISVRNKNVQSYLNRISRLIARYKTQKTNKNLRPRFICQDKEFDDYYVSLINQKLAGVKISHHLFGWLPYFQAMTDIHQLYEIDTVVHRKFMKGLDIASRIKSLPKVYWDIKKNAGKHTLMDYDALTDIADIRNYLLSKGLIDEDVKYDDEDIMIKYMVHLDRLKKDAMISIGTTS
;
A
#
# COMPACT_ATOMS: atom_id res chain seq x y z
N MET A 1 12.79 -25.73 -21.55
CA MET A 1 12.70 -24.41 -22.21
C MET A 1 11.39 -23.80 -21.76
N THR A 2 11.41 -22.79 -20.89
CA THR A 2 10.23 -22.02 -20.53
C THR A 2 9.76 -21.28 -21.78
N THR A 3 8.55 -21.53 -22.23
CA THR A 3 7.93 -20.81 -23.35
C THR A 3 7.91 -19.32 -22.98
N LYS A 4 8.61 -18.50 -23.74
CA LYS A 4 8.58 -17.05 -23.55
C LYS A 4 7.16 -16.56 -23.76
N ILE A 5 6.66 -15.75 -22.84
CA ILE A 5 5.33 -15.17 -22.92
C ILE A 5 5.33 -14.10 -24.02
N ASP A 6 4.34 -14.16 -24.93
CA ASP A 6 4.22 -13.22 -26.02
C ASP A 6 3.80 -11.83 -25.52
N PRO A 7 4.63 -10.78 -25.71
CA PRO A 7 4.27 -9.41 -25.34
C PRO A 7 2.98 -8.89 -26.01
N LEU A 8 2.63 -9.39 -27.19
CA LEU A 8 1.41 -8.98 -27.92
C LEU A 8 0.12 -9.29 -27.14
N ALA A 9 0.15 -10.24 -26.19
CA ALA A 9 -0.99 -10.49 -25.31
C ALA A 9 -1.31 -9.29 -24.42
N PHE A 10 -0.32 -8.47 -24.08
CA PHE A 10 -0.42 -7.32 -23.17
C PHE A 10 -0.39 -5.97 -23.90
N PHE A 11 0.34 -5.87 -25.00
CA PHE A 11 0.53 -4.64 -25.75
C PHE A 11 -0.22 -4.69 -27.08
N ASN A 12 -1.52 -4.44 -27.01
CA ASN A 12 -2.40 -4.29 -28.17
C ASN A 12 -3.54 -3.29 -27.84
N TYR A 13 -4.28 -2.88 -28.86
CA TYR A 13 -5.37 -1.93 -28.71
C TYR A 13 -6.41 -2.37 -27.65
N PHE A 14 -6.82 -3.63 -27.68
CA PHE A 14 -7.86 -4.15 -26.80
C PHE A 14 -7.39 -4.22 -25.33
N SER A 15 -6.14 -4.64 -25.10
CA SER A 15 -5.55 -4.65 -23.75
C SER A 15 -5.52 -3.24 -23.15
N PHE A 16 -5.11 -2.24 -23.92
CA PHE A 16 -5.09 -0.86 -23.46
C PHE A 16 -6.49 -0.31 -23.17
N CYS A 17 -7.49 -0.63 -24.01
CA CYS A 17 -8.87 -0.26 -23.73
C CYS A 17 -9.40 -0.91 -22.44
N SER A 18 -9.18 -2.21 -22.27
CA SER A 18 -9.58 -2.95 -21.06
C SER A 18 -8.89 -2.39 -19.83
N PHE A 19 -7.56 -2.19 -19.88
CA PHE A 19 -6.80 -1.61 -18.79
C PHE A 19 -7.29 -0.19 -18.42
N TYR A 20 -7.61 0.63 -19.41
CA TYR A 20 -8.17 1.95 -19.17
C TYR A 20 -9.50 1.86 -18.40
N GLU A 21 -10.46 1.07 -18.89
CA GLU A 21 -11.79 0.94 -18.28
C GLU A 21 -11.69 0.38 -16.84
N GLU A 22 -10.90 -0.67 -16.63
CA GLU A 22 -10.82 -1.35 -15.34
C GLU A 22 -9.96 -0.62 -14.31
N LYS A 23 -8.83 -0.04 -14.73
CA LYS A 23 -7.78 0.43 -13.81
C LYS A 23 -7.54 1.94 -13.83
N MET A 24 -7.88 2.65 -14.93
CA MET A 24 -7.49 4.05 -15.10
C MET A 24 -8.64 5.05 -15.07
N LYS A 25 -9.80 4.71 -15.62
CA LYS A 25 -10.96 5.60 -15.81
C LYS A 25 -11.30 6.43 -14.57
N HIS A 26 -11.18 5.83 -13.38
CA HIS A 26 -11.53 6.45 -12.09
C HIS A 26 -10.31 6.95 -11.29
N LYS A 27 -9.11 6.92 -11.86
CA LYS A 27 -7.90 7.42 -11.18
C LYS A 27 -7.78 8.94 -11.33
N LYS A 28 -7.12 9.57 -10.37
CA LYS A 28 -6.75 10.99 -10.52
C LYS A 28 -5.60 11.10 -11.52
N GLY A 29 -5.71 12.05 -12.45
CA GLY A 29 -4.58 12.50 -13.25
C GLY A 29 -3.45 13.00 -12.35
N GLY A 30 -2.23 13.02 -12.81
CA GLY A 30 -1.13 13.40 -11.94
C GLY A 30 0.25 13.56 -12.53
N GLY A 31 0.48 13.23 -13.80
CA GLY A 31 1.75 13.47 -14.49
C GLY A 31 2.02 14.95 -14.75
N LEU A 32 3.11 15.25 -15.46
CA LEU A 32 3.44 16.61 -15.90
C LEU A 32 2.41 17.15 -16.91
N ASP A 33 1.78 16.28 -17.66
CA ASP A 33 0.73 16.57 -18.64
C ASP A 33 -0.58 17.08 -17.99
N ARG A 34 -0.78 16.82 -16.70
CA ARG A 34 -1.99 17.16 -15.92
C ARG A 34 -3.30 16.67 -16.55
N LEU A 35 -3.23 15.65 -17.42
CA LEU A 35 -4.41 15.09 -18.06
C LEU A 35 -5.28 14.34 -17.04
N THR A 36 -6.60 14.52 -17.16
CA THR A 36 -7.56 13.65 -16.49
C THR A 36 -7.71 12.35 -17.30
N PRO A 37 -8.19 11.24 -16.71
CA PRO A 37 -8.40 10.00 -17.46
C PRO A 37 -9.27 10.18 -18.71
N VAL A 38 -10.40 10.87 -18.58
CA VAL A 38 -11.32 11.14 -19.69
C VAL A 38 -10.62 11.90 -20.82
N LYS A 39 -9.95 13.03 -20.50
CA LYS A 39 -9.21 13.81 -21.50
C LYS A 39 -8.06 13.00 -22.13
N PHE A 40 -7.42 12.11 -21.35
CA PHE A 40 -6.40 11.21 -21.85
C PHE A 40 -6.99 10.24 -22.87
N TYR A 41 -8.09 9.55 -22.54
CA TYR A 41 -8.73 8.58 -23.43
C TYR A 41 -9.12 9.22 -24.76
N HIS A 42 -9.89 10.32 -24.74
CA HIS A 42 -10.29 11.04 -25.97
C HIS A 42 -9.11 11.51 -26.82
N ARG A 43 -7.97 11.78 -26.22
CA ARG A 43 -6.80 12.26 -26.94
C ARG A 43 -5.96 11.16 -27.56
N TYR A 44 -5.87 10.01 -26.91
CA TYR A 44 -4.88 8.97 -27.23
C TYR A 44 -5.48 7.64 -27.66
N VAL A 45 -6.80 7.44 -27.60
CA VAL A 45 -7.41 6.15 -27.97
C VAL A 45 -7.07 5.71 -29.38
N ASP A 46 -7.03 6.64 -30.33
CA ASP A 46 -6.67 6.35 -31.73
C ASP A 46 -5.17 6.03 -31.91
N GLU A 47 -4.33 6.40 -30.94
CA GLU A 47 -2.89 6.12 -30.94
C GLU A 47 -2.52 4.82 -30.21
N PHE A 48 -3.48 4.12 -29.59
CA PHE A 48 -3.20 2.93 -28.78
C PHE A 48 -2.47 1.83 -29.55
N GLU A 49 -2.84 1.62 -30.81
CA GLU A 49 -2.17 0.66 -31.68
C GLU A 49 -0.69 1.02 -31.95
N ASP A 50 -0.41 2.30 -32.21
CA ASP A 50 0.96 2.77 -32.42
C ASP A 50 1.79 2.72 -31.13
N ILE A 51 1.20 3.08 -29.99
CA ILE A 51 1.84 2.95 -28.67
C ILE A 51 2.20 1.48 -28.40
N ALA A 52 1.28 0.55 -28.67
CA ALA A 52 1.51 -0.88 -28.51
C ALA A 52 2.68 -1.38 -29.36
N LYS A 53 2.71 -1.01 -30.64
CA LYS A 53 3.81 -1.35 -31.57
C LYS A 53 5.16 -0.84 -31.07
N ARG A 54 5.22 0.41 -30.58
CA ARG A 54 6.44 0.98 -30.01
C ARG A 54 6.88 0.23 -28.76
N CYS A 55 5.95 -0.21 -27.91
CA CYS A 55 6.27 -1.02 -26.74
C CYS A 55 6.87 -2.37 -27.15
N CYS A 56 6.23 -3.09 -28.08
CA CYS A 56 6.71 -4.39 -28.59
C CYS A 56 8.06 -4.31 -29.32
N ASN A 57 8.36 -3.17 -29.94
CA ASN A 57 9.63 -2.94 -30.63
C ASN A 57 10.73 -2.34 -29.71
N GLY A 58 10.43 -2.05 -28.44
CA GLY A 58 11.35 -1.42 -27.48
C GLY A 58 11.68 0.05 -27.81
N THR A 59 10.90 0.70 -28.69
CA THR A 59 11.12 2.09 -29.11
C THR A 59 10.21 3.10 -28.41
N TYR A 60 9.43 2.66 -27.44
CA TYR A 60 8.58 3.54 -26.67
C TYR A 60 9.40 4.47 -25.76
N GLU A 61 9.10 5.75 -25.80
CA GLU A 61 9.72 6.77 -24.94
C GLU A 61 8.76 7.28 -23.86
N PHE A 62 9.18 7.12 -22.61
CA PHE A 62 8.49 7.69 -21.46
C PHE A 62 8.69 9.20 -21.38
N SER A 63 7.67 9.91 -20.94
CA SER A 63 7.79 11.31 -20.56
C SER A 63 8.46 11.43 -19.19
N PRO A 64 9.23 12.51 -18.90
CA PRO A 64 9.76 12.74 -17.57
C PRO A 64 8.69 12.60 -16.49
N TYR A 65 9.02 11.90 -15.40
CA TYR A 65 8.08 11.71 -14.30
C TYR A 65 7.99 12.97 -13.44
N ARG A 66 6.81 13.27 -12.96
CA ARG A 66 6.61 14.37 -12.01
C ARG A 66 7.03 13.94 -10.60
N GLU A 67 7.87 14.74 -9.96
CA GLU A 67 8.25 14.56 -8.57
C GLU A 67 7.04 14.76 -7.63
N LYS A 68 6.93 13.87 -6.64
CA LYS A 68 6.05 14.02 -5.49
C LYS A 68 6.80 13.68 -4.23
N LEU A 69 6.99 14.66 -3.35
CA LEU A 69 7.67 14.47 -2.08
C LEU A 69 6.73 13.91 -1.01
N ILE A 70 7.17 12.86 -0.33
CA ILE A 70 6.48 12.28 0.84
C ILE A 70 7.35 12.45 2.07
N LEU A 71 6.87 13.19 3.05
CA LEU A 71 7.59 13.46 4.29
C LEU A 71 7.67 12.20 5.17
N LYS A 72 8.87 11.82 5.60
CA LYS A 72 9.15 10.70 6.52
C LYS A 72 9.26 11.13 8.00
N GLY A 73 8.96 12.37 8.33
CA GLY A 73 9.14 12.99 9.64
C GLY A 73 10.01 14.23 9.56
N ARG A 74 10.29 14.88 10.70
CA ARG A 74 11.03 16.16 10.73
C ARG A 74 12.54 16.01 10.46
N GLU A 75 13.11 14.85 10.77
CA GLU A 75 14.57 14.62 10.73
C GLU A 75 15.03 13.76 9.55
N LYS A 76 14.12 13.34 8.67
CA LYS A 76 14.44 12.49 7.51
C LYS A 76 14.13 13.20 6.21
N PHE A 77 15.03 13.06 5.25
CA PHE A 77 14.78 13.52 3.89
C PHE A 77 13.47 12.93 3.35
N PRO A 78 12.67 13.73 2.62
CA PRO A 78 11.44 13.25 2.02
C PRO A 78 11.75 12.14 1.00
N ARG A 79 10.81 11.19 0.88
CA ARG A 79 10.86 10.20 -0.20
C ARG A 79 10.37 10.84 -1.49
N ILE A 80 11.12 10.64 -2.55
CA ILE A 80 10.74 11.08 -3.89
C ILE A 80 9.91 9.98 -4.55
N LEU A 81 8.68 10.29 -4.95
CA LEU A 81 7.88 9.41 -5.80
C LEU A 81 7.86 9.95 -7.21
N SER A 82 8.10 9.07 -8.16
CA SER A 82 7.99 9.31 -9.60
C SER A 82 6.55 9.11 -10.04
N VAL A 83 5.92 10.17 -10.54
CA VAL A 83 4.51 10.15 -10.96
C VAL A 83 4.45 10.25 -12.49
N PRO A 84 4.18 9.14 -13.20
CA PRO A 84 4.14 9.13 -14.66
C PRO A 84 2.91 9.84 -15.23
N SER A 85 2.96 10.23 -16.50
CA SER A 85 1.82 10.71 -17.28
C SER A 85 0.74 9.64 -17.38
N MET A 86 -0.49 10.01 -17.80
CA MET A 86 -1.57 9.02 -17.94
C MET A 86 -1.22 7.98 -19.01
N ARG A 87 -0.62 8.41 -20.14
CA ARG A 87 -0.12 7.51 -21.20
C ARG A 87 0.92 6.52 -20.65
N ASP A 88 1.91 7.03 -19.94
CA ASP A 88 2.97 6.21 -19.38
C ASP A 88 2.46 5.25 -18.27
N ARG A 89 1.44 5.65 -17.51
CA ARG A 89 0.80 4.76 -16.52
C ARG A 89 0.13 3.56 -17.17
N MET A 90 -0.50 3.74 -18.33
CA MET A 90 -1.11 2.64 -19.08
C MET A 90 -0.02 1.65 -19.50
N VAL A 91 1.05 2.13 -20.14
CA VAL A 91 2.17 1.29 -20.57
C VAL A 91 2.84 0.58 -19.39
N LEU A 92 3.11 1.31 -18.29
CA LEU A 92 3.69 0.73 -17.07
C LEU A 92 2.76 -0.28 -16.39
N GLY A 93 1.45 -0.09 -16.53
CA GLY A 93 0.46 -1.02 -16.00
C GLY A 93 0.47 -2.34 -16.73
N GLU A 94 0.43 -2.31 -18.07
CA GLU A 94 0.53 -3.52 -18.90
C GLU A 94 1.90 -4.20 -18.77
N LEU A 95 2.99 -3.41 -18.69
CA LEU A 95 4.31 -3.95 -18.43
C LEU A 95 4.38 -4.67 -17.07
N ASN A 96 3.68 -4.15 -16.06
CA ASN A 96 3.60 -4.82 -14.78
C ASN A 96 2.83 -6.15 -14.85
N LEU A 97 1.72 -6.21 -15.61
CA LEU A 97 0.98 -7.45 -15.82
C LEU A 97 1.82 -8.47 -16.58
N TYR A 98 2.51 -8.04 -17.64
CA TYR A 98 3.45 -8.88 -18.38
C TYR A 98 4.55 -9.46 -17.48
N LEU A 99 5.19 -8.62 -16.66
CA LEU A 99 6.23 -9.08 -15.74
C LEU A 99 5.70 -10.02 -14.66
N GLN A 100 4.47 -9.84 -14.16
CA GLN A 100 3.83 -10.75 -13.22
C GLN A 100 3.60 -12.14 -13.82
N ASP A 101 3.26 -12.20 -15.10
CA ASP A 101 3.04 -13.45 -15.81
C ASP A 101 4.37 -14.20 -16.10
N VAL A 102 5.42 -13.43 -16.44
CA VAL A 102 6.78 -13.98 -16.67
C VAL A 102 7.46 -14.42 -15.37
N PHE A 103 7.21 -13.73 -14.26
CA PHE A 103 7.83 -13.97 -12.94
C PHE A 103 6.75 -14.17 -11.85
N PRO A 104 5.92 -15.22 -11.93
CA PRO A 104 4.85 -15.45 -10.97
C PRO A 104 5.36 -15.63 -9.53
N GLU A 105 6.59 -16.16 -9.36
CA GLU A 105 7.24 -16.30 -8.07
C GLU A 105 7.64 -14.97 -7.41
N ALA A 106 7.77 -13.89 -8.20
CA ALA A 106 8.03 -12.54 -7.71
C ALA A 106 6.76 -11.77 -7.36
N VAL A 107 5.57 -12.35 -7.59
CA VAL A 107 4.30 -11.72 -7.27
C VAL A 107 3.96 -11.98 -5.82
N ASN A 108 3.98 -10.91 -5.02
CA ASN A 108 3.52 -11.00 -3.64
C ASN A 108 2.01 -10.79 -3.56
N HIS A 109 1.26 -11.86 -3.43
CA HIS A 109 -0.19 -11.84 -3.24
C HIS A 109 -0.60 -11.64 -1.77
N ASP A 110 0.34 -11.80 -0.84
CA ASP A 110 0.04 -11.80 0.58
C ASP A 110 -0.04 -10.38 1.15
N VAL A 111 -1.12 -10.13 1.85
CA VAL A 111 -1.28 -8.90 2.64
C VAL A 111 -0.47 -9.00 3.94
N PRO A 112 -0.05 -7.87 4.55
CA PRO A 112 0.73 -7.88 5.80
C PRO A 112 0.14 -8.73 6.92
N ASN A 113 -1.19 -8.81 7.00
CA ASN A 113 -1.87 -9.65 8.01
C ASN A 113 -1.55 -11.13 7.89
N LYS A 114 -1.38 -11.64 6.67
CA LYS A 114 -1.02 -13.06 6.49
C LYS A 114 0.37 -13.34 7.04
N TYR A 115 1.33 -12.44 6.79
CA TYR A 115 2.67 -12.55 7.37
C TYR A 115 2.64 -12.62 8.90
N ILE A 116 1.82 -11.78 9.53
CA ILE A 116 1.70 -11.76 11.00
C ILE A 116 0.94 -12.98 11.51
N ASN A 117 -0.06 -13.48 10.80
CA ASN A 117 -0.74 -14.72 11.16
C ASN A 117 0.24 -15.90 11.10
N ASP A 118 1.04 -16.04 10.04
CA ASP A 118 2.07 -17.08 9.92
C ASP A 118 3.10 -16.97 11.06
N VAL A 119 3.47 -15.75 11.47
CA VAL A 119 4.33 -15.51 12.64
C VAL A 119 3.63 -15.96 13.93
N ALA A 120 2.36 -15.61 14.12
CA ALA A 120 1.59 -16.00 15.30
C ALA A 120 1.39 -17.52 15.40
N ASP A 121 1.14 -18.17 14.27
CA ASP A 121 0.99 -19.62 14.19
C ASP A 121 2.29 -20.32 14.56
N PHE A 122 3.45 -19.90 13.99
CA PHE A 122 4.75 -20.42 14.37
C PHE A 122 5.06 -20.24 15.85
N LEU A 123 4.77 -19.07 16.41
CA LEU A 123 4.95 -18.79 17.84
C LEU A 123 4.06 -19.66 18.73
N ALA A 124 2.83 -19.96 18.29
CA ALA A 124 1.90 -20.82 19.02
C ALA A 124 2.33 -22.30 18.98
N GLU A 125 2.71 -22.80 17.81
CA GLU A 125 3.18 -24.18 17.60
C GLU A 125 4.41 -24.50 18.43
N HIS A 126 5.35 -23.56 18.55
CA HIS A 126 6.61 -23.72 19.29
C HIS A 126 6.59 -23.03 20.67
N SER A 127 5.39 -22.82 21.26
CA SER A 127 5.25 -22.03 22.50
C SER A 127 5.94 -22.63 23.73
N SER A 128 6.26 -23.93 23.73
CA SER A 128 7.02 -24.63 24.78
C SER A 128 8.54 -24.60 24.57
N GLU A 129 8.99 -24.10 23.42
CA GLU A 129 10.38 -24.08 23.03
C GLU A 129 11.00 -22.69 23.15
N LYS A 130 12.31 -22.63 23.10
CA LYS A 130 13.04 -21.36 23.04
C LYS A 130 13.08 -20.90 21.59
N ILE A 131 12.37 -19.84 21.27
CA ILE A 131 12.31 -19.28 19.92
C ILE A 131 13.28 -18.11 19.82
N TYR A 132 14.14 -18.16 18.81
CA TYR A 132 15.04 -17.07 18.44
C TYR A 132 14.46 -16.28 17.29
N PHE A 133 14.79 -15.00 17.23
CA PHE A 133 14.43 -14.12 16.11
C PHE A 133 15.64 -13.40 15.55
N PHE A 134 15.61 -13.13 14.27
CA PHE A 134 16.44 -12.16 13.58
C PHE A 134 15.54 -11.27 12.74
N LYS A 135 15.62 -9.96 12.98
CA LYS A 135 14.85 -8.96 12.26
C LYS A 135 15.78 -7.92 11.70
N THR A 136 15.58 -7.55 10.44
CA THR A 136 16.37 -6.53 9.77
C THR A 136 15.56 -5.82 8.68
N ASP A 137 16.15 -4.78 8.11
CA ASP A 137 15.59 -3.99 7.00
C ASP A 137 16.75 -3.69 6.04
N ILE A 138 16.47 -3.64 4.74
CA ILE A 138 17.49 -3.30 3.74
C ILE A 138 17.58 -1.78 3.59
N LYS A 139 18.79 -1.26 3.77
CA LYS A 139 19.08 0.18 3.73
C LYS A 139 18.85 0.74 2.31
N GLY A 140 17.92 1.70 2.18
CA GLY A 140 17.69 2.36 0.90
C GLY A 140 17.35 1.40 -0.24
N PHE A 141 16.55 0.37 0.02
CA PHE A 141 16.33 -0.79 -0.84
C PHE A 141 16.17 -0.41 -2.31
N PHE A 142 15.10 0.34 -2.65
CA PHE A 142 14.82 0.73 -4.03
C PHE A 142 15.96 1.55 -4.67
N ASP A 143 16.66 2.35 -3.89
CA ASP A 143 17.69 3.27 -4.39
C ASP A 143 19.02 2.54 -4.64
N ASN A 144 19.22 1.36 -4.04
CA ASN A 144 20.47 0.59 -4.09
C ASN A 144 20.39 -0.71 -4.90
N ILE A 145 19.26 -1.05 -5.51
CA ILE A 145 19.18 -2.24 -6.39
C ILE A 145 20.14 -2.07 -7.57
N HIS A 146 21.07 -3.03 -7.73
CA HIS A 146 22.04 -3.02 -8.82
C HIS A 146 21.39 -3.39 -10.15
N LEU A 147 21.36 -2.45 -11.09
CA LEU A 147 20.55 -2.60 -12.30
C LEU A 147 21.11 -3.66 -13.26
N ASN A 148 22.44 -3.80 -13.40
CA ASN A 148 22.99 -4.81 -14.28
C ASN A 148 22.64 -6.23 -13.82
N THR A 149 22.66 -6.49 -12.50
CA THR A 149 22.22 -7.79 -11.94
C THR A 149 20.73 -8.02 -12.21
N LEU A 150 19.90 -7.00 -12.01
CA LEU A 150 18.47 -7.08 -12.32
C LEU A 150 18.23 -7.33 -13.82
N TYR A 151 18.92 -6.61 -14.71
CA TYR A 151 18.79 -6.80 -16.15
C TYR A 151 19.23 -8.19 -16.59
N GLY A 152 20.32 -8.72 -16.01
CA GLY A 152 20.75 -10.10 -16.28
C GLY A 152 19.68 -11.14 -15.91
N LYS A 153 18.97 -10.96 -14.80
CA LYS A 153 17.84 -11.84 -14.41
C LYS A 153 16.68 -11.71 -15.40
N LEU A 154 16.35 -10.50 -15.82
CA LEU A 154 15.27 -10.25 -16.79
C LEU A 154 15.60 -10.87 -18.17
N GLU A 155 16.83 -10.72 -18.67
CA GLU A 155 17.28 -11.24 -19.96
C GLU A 155 17.08 -12.75 -20.11
N THR A 156 17.08 -13.49 -19.01
CA THR A 156 16.86 -14.95 -19.04
C THR A 156 15.45 -15.34 -19.47
N ARG A 157 14.45 -14.46 -19.30
CA ARG A 157 13.03 -14.79 -19.50
C ARG A 157 12.26 -13.85 -20.43
N ILE A 158 12.71 -12.60 -20.59
CA ILE A 158 12.05 -11.64 -21.49
C ILE A 158 12.86 -11.39 -22.76
N GLU A 159 12.19 -10.87 -23.77
CA GLU A 159 12.84 -10.52 -25.03
C GLU A 159 13.53 -9.15 -24.97
N ALA A 160 14.52 -8.95 -25.86
CA ALA A 160 15.29 -7.71 -25.89
C ALA A 160 14.43 -6.43 -25.99
N PRO A 161 13.35 -6.35 -26.79
CA PRO A 161 12.49 -5.18 -26.81
C PRO A 161 11.82 -4.89 -25.45
N MET A 162 11.35 -5.93 -24.74
CA MET A 162 10.75 -5.76 -23.41
C MET A 162 11.79 -5.31 -22.38
N LEU A 163 13.01 -5.84 -22.47
CA LEU A 163 14.10 -5.34 -21.61
C LEU A 163 14.41 -3.87 -21.90
N GLN A 164 14.42 -3.44 -23.17
CA GLN A 164 14.59 -2.04 -23.53
C GLN A 164 13.47 -1.16 -22.97
N LEU A 165 12.23 -1.65 -22.98
CA LEU A 165 11.10 -0.94 -22.37
C LEU A 165 11.27 -0.79 -20.85
N VAL A 166 11.72 -1.84 -20.13
CA VAL A 166 12.04 -1.76 -18.69
C VAL A 166 13.17 -0.77 -18.45
N LYS A 167 14.28 -0.83 -19.21
CA LYS A 167 15.40 0.10 -19.11
C LYS A 167 14.92 1.54 -19.32
N ALA A 168 14.13 1.79 -20.38
CA ALA A 168 13.55 3.10 -20.66
C ALA A 168 12.71 3.64 -19.47
N ALA A 169 11.91 2.79 -18.84
CA ALA A 169 11.12 3.17 -17.67
C ALA A 169 11.99 3.55 -16.46
N ILE A 170 13.05 2.79 -16.18
CA ILE A 170 13.95 3.02 -15.03
C ILE A 170 14.80 4.29 -15.25
N GLU A 171 15.33 4.49 -16.44
CA GLU A 171 16.23 5.59 -16.78
C GLU A 171 15.51 6.93 -17.01
N THR A 172 14.18 6.92 -17.17
CA THR A 172 13.40 8.14 -17.30
C THR A 172 13.55 9.02 -16.05
N VAL A 173 13.89 10.29 -16.25
CA VAL A 173 14.16 11.21 -15.14
C VAL A 173 12.90 11.62 -14.39
N THR A 174 13.04 11.86 -13.10
CA THR A 174 12.01 12.46 -12.26
C THR A 174 12.36 13.94 -12.03
N VAL A 175 11.43 14.83 -12.33
CA VAL A 175 11.64 16.27 -12.32
C VAL A 175 10.55 17.00 -11.53
N ALA A 176 10.88 18.15 -11.00
CA ALA A 176 9.92 19.02 -10.32
C ALA A 176 8.80 19.48 -11.28
N SER A 177 7.62 19.81 -10.72
CA SER A 177 6.43 20.17 -11.51
C SER A 177 6.58 21.44 -12.37
N ASP A 178 7.55 22.27 -12.06
CA ASP A 178 7.89 23.54 -12.70
C ASP A 178 9.16 23.46 -13.58
N SER A 179 9.72 22.26 -13.75
CA SER A 179 10.93 22.08 -14.56
C SER A 179 10.71 22.49 -16.03
N PRO A 180 11.73 23.09 -16.69
CA PRO A 180 11.66 23.46 -18.09
C PRO A 180 11.36 22.25 -19.00
N LYS A 181 10.67 22.48 -20.12
CA LYS A 181 10.37 21.43 -21.12
C LYS A 181 11.62 20.85 -21.82
N THR A 182 12.76 21.51 -21.72
CA THR A 182 14.06 21.12 -22.30
C THR A 182 14.89 20.19 -21.44
N VAL A 183 14.33 19.63 -20.37
CA VAL A 183 15.05 18.71 -19.47
C VAL A 183 15.41 17.43 -20.21
N ILE A 184 16.61 16.91 -19.93
CA ILE A 184 17.04 15.56 -20.36
C ILE A 184 15.98 14.56 -19.94
N ARG A 185 15.50 13.74 -20.89
CA ARG A 185 14.40 12.80 -20.63
C ARG A 185 14.87 11.50 -19.98
N ARG A 186 16.10 11.08 -20.29
CA ARG A 186 16.68 9.83 -19.79
C ARG A 186 18.07 10.08 -19.21
N GLN A 187 18.41 9.34 -18.18
CA GLN A 187 19.72 9.33 -17.57
C GLN A 187 20.10 7.90 -17.22
N GLU A 188 21.22 7.44 -17.74
CA GLU A 188 21.76 6.14 -17.38
C GLU A 188 22.04 6.07 -15.86
N ARG A 189 21.65 4.95 -15.26
CA ARG A 189 21.81 4.69 -13.84
C ARG A 189 22.53 3.36 -13.65
N LYS A 190 23.40 3.29 -12.64
CA LYS A 190 24.01 2.03 -12.20
C LYS A 190 23.13 1.30 -11.18
N ASN A 191 22.49 2.07 -10.32
CA ASN A 191 21.65 1.57 -9.23
C ASN A 191 20.34 2.34 -9.16
N GLY A 192 19.36 1.67 -8.58
CA GLY A 192 18.11 2.26 -8.15
C GLY A 192 16.97 2.18 -9.15
N ILE A 193 15.81 1.85 -8.62
CA ILE A 193 14.53 1.81 -9.32
C ILE A 193 13.68 2.98 -8.87
N PRO A 194 13.12 3.81 -9.78
CA PRO A 194 12.26 4.91 -9.41
C PRO A 194 11.06 4.43 -8.58
N GLN A 195 10.81 5.04 -7.42
CA GLN A 195 9.70 4.67 -6.56
C GLN A 195 8.40 5.29 -7.06
N GLY A 196 7.32 4.50 -7.08
CA GLY A 196 5.98 4.96 -7.48
C GLY A 196 5.54 4.57 -8.89
N LEU A 197 6.38 3.87 -9.65
CA LEU A 197 5.97 3.23 -10.90
C LEU A 197 5.22 1.92 -10.62
N ALA A 198 4.33 1.53 -11.49
CA ALA A 198 3.60 0.25 -11.37
C ALA A 198 4.55 -0.96 -11.29
N ILE A 199 5.67 -0.92 -12.03
CA ILE A 199 6.66 -1.99 -12.10
C ILE A 199 7.68 -2.01 -10.95
N SER A 200 7.73 -0.97 -10.10
CA SER A 200 8.81 -0.84 -9.11
C SER A 200 8.85 -2.02 -8.13
N ASN A 201 7.68 -2.45 -7.66
CA ASN A 201 7.59 -3.54 -6.69
C ASN A 201 7.99 -4.88 -7.31
N ILE A 202 7.45 -5.22 -8.49
CA ILE A 202 7.77 -6.50 -9.14
C ILE A 202 9.27 -6.59 -9.46
N LEU A 203 9.89 -5.51 -9.96
CA LEU A 203 11.33 -5.46 -10.21
C LEU A 203 12.16 -5.63 -8.94
N ALA A 204 11.73 -5.03 -7.83
CA ALA A 204 12.36 -5.19 -6.53
C ALA A 204 12.26 -6.64 -6.02
N TYR A 205 11.12 -7.32 -6.21
CA TYR A 205 10.99 -8.74 -5.88
C TYR A 205 11.86 -9.62 -6.78
N ILE A 206 11.88 -9.39 -8.10
CA ILE A 206 12.75 -10.11 -9.05
C ILE A 206 14.22 -9.98 -8.66
N SER A 207 14.65 -8.79 -8.23
CA SER A 207 16.05 -8.59 -7.80
C SER A 207 16.48 -9.47 -6.63
N MET A 208 15.52 -9.88 -5.79
CA MET A 208 15.75 -10.63 -4.56
C MET A 208 15.47 -12.14 -4.67
N LEU A 209 15.03 -12.66 -5.82
CA LEU A 209 14.63 -14.07 -5.96
C LEU A 209 15.71 -15.05 -5.51
N ASP A 210 16.93 -14.92 -6.05
CA ASP A 210 18.03 -15.86 -5.74
C ASP A 210 18.42 -15.78 -4.26
N PHE A 211 18.37 -14.56 -3.69
CA PHE A 211 18.60 -14.36 -2.26
C PHE A 211 17.53 -15.05 -1.41
N ASP A 212 16.25 -14.86 -1.75
CA ASP A 212 15.16 -15.50 -1.02
C ASP A 212 15.23 -17.01 -1.10
N GLU A 213 15.60 -17.58 -2.26
CA GLU A 213 15.79 -19.02 -2.45
C GLU A 213 16.97 -19.55 -1.61
N SER A 214 18.09 -18.83 -1.64
CA SER A 214 19.28 -19.17 -0.86
C SER A 214 19.00 -19.15 0.64
N ILE A 215 18.33 -18.13 1.15
CA ILE A 215 17.95 -18.06 2.57
C ILE A 215 16.97 -19.19 2.94
N LYS A 216 15.97 -19.46 2.10
CA LYS A 216 15.04 -20.57 2.33
C LYS A 216 15.76 -21.93 2.36
N ALA A 217 16.76 -22.12 1.51
CA ALA A 217 17.58 -23.35 1.50
C ALA A 217 18.47 -23.49 2.76
N MET A 218 18.82 -22.37 3.42
CA MET A 218 19.53 -22.37 4.70
C MET A 218 18.62 -22.63 5.91
N CYS A 219 17.30 -22.50 5.73
CA CYS A 219 16.31 -22.71 6.78
C CYS A 219 15.98 -24.19 6.92
N ASP A 220 15.95 -24.70 8.16
CA ASP A 220 15.42 -26.01 8.49
C ASP A 220 13.88 -25.97 8.65
N THR A 221 13.28 -27.11 8.93
CA THR A 221 11.81 -27.25 9.13
C THR A 221 11.29 -26.45 10.34
N ASN A 222 12.19 -26.06 11.25
CA ASN A 222 11.88 -25.32 12.47
C ASN A 222 12.23 -23.83 12.34
N THR A 223 12.37 -23.35 11.10
CA THR A 223 12.74 -21.96 10.79
C THR A 223 11.75 -21.37 9.80
N VAL A 224 11.23 -20.20 10.12
CA VAL A 224 10.37 -19.39 9.25
C VAL A 224 11.11 -18.16 8.78
N TYR A 225 11.25 -18.03 7.46
CA TYR A 225 11.75 -16.83 6.78
C TYR A 225 10.60 -16.06 6.16
N LYS A 226 10.50 -14.76 6.47
CA LYS A 226 9.50 -13.85 5.92
C LYS A 226 10.16 -12.56 5.46
N ARG A 227 9.91 -12.18 4.21
CA ARG A 227 10.32 -10.88 3.68
C ARG A 227 9.12 -10.15 3.07
N TYR A 228 8.90 -8.93 3.52
CA TYR A 228 7.93 -8.02 2.94
C TYR A 228 8.66 -6.78 2.42
N VAL A 229 8.94 -6.75 1.13
CA VAL A 229 9.75 -5.74 0.44
C VAL A 229 11.17 -5.68 1.02
N ASP A 230 11.46 -4.71 1.87
CA ASP A 230 12.72 -4.47 2.58
C ASP A 230 12.74 -4.97 4.03
N ASP A 231 11.57 -5.29 4.60
CA ASP A 231 11.44 -5.73 6.01
C ASP A 231 11.53 -7.25 6.10
N ILE A 232 12.54 -7.76 6.81
CA ILE A 232 12.91 -9.18 6.88
C ILE A 232 12.78 -9.69 8.32
N LEU A 233 12.18 -10.86 8.48
CA LEU A 233 12.06 -11.57 9.75
C LEU A 233 12.42 -13.05 9.57
N VAL A 234 13.27 -13.57 10.46
CA VAL A 234 13.52 -14.99 10.63
C VAL A 234 13.15 -15.37 12.06
N LEU A 235 12.37 -16.43 12.22
CA LEU A 235 12.07 -17.08 13.50
C LEU A 235 12.57 -18.52 13.45
N SER A 236 13.20 -19.01 14.53
CA SER A 236 13.70 -20.38 14.59
C SER A 236 13.74 -20.90 16.02
N THR A 237 13.54 -22.21 16.19
CA THR A 237 13.88 -22.88 17.45
C THR A 237 15.38 -23.21 17.54
N SER A 238 16.08 -23.21 16.41
CA SER A 238 17.54 -23.28 16.34
C SER A 238 18.15 -21.91 16.72
N ARG A 239 19.34 -21.95 17.34
CA ARG A 239 19.99 -20.72 17.84
C ARG A 239 20.35 -19.75 16.70
N ILE A 240 19.87 -18.53 16.81
CA ILE A 240 20.28 -17.39 15.99
C ILE A 240 21.26 -16.53 16.79
N ASP A 241 22.50 -16.45 16.34
CA ASP A 241 23.57 -15.66 16.94
C ASP A 241 24.34 -14.82 15.90
N ALA A 242 25.44 -14.20 16.30
CA ALA A 242 26.26 -13.38 15.41
C ALA A 242 26.75 -14.13 14.17
N SER A 243 27.06 -15.43 14.29
CA SER A 243 27.49 -16.25 13.15
C SER A 243 26.40 -16.41 12.11
N PHE A 244 25.13 -16.57 12.54
CA PHE A 244 23.98 -16.56 11.63
C PHE A 244 23.85 -15.22 10.90
N VAL A 245 23.95 -14.11 11.65
CA VAL A 245 23.84 -12.76 11.08
C VAL A 245 24.95 -12.51 10.03
N ASP A 246 26.18 -12.98 10.30
CA ASP A 246 27.29 -12.82 9.35
C ASP A 246 27.09 -13.68 8.09
N LYS A 247 26.60 -14.92 8.23
CA LYS A 247 26.23 -15.76 7.08
C LYS A 247 25.13 -15.10 6.25
N PHE A 248 24.10 -14.56 6.89
CA PHE A 248 23.00 -13.86 6.23
C PHE A 248 23.47 -12.63 5.46
N LYS A 249 24.39 -11.83 6.04
CA LYS A 249 25.02 -10.68 5.36
C LYS A 249 25.87 -11.12 4.17
N ASN A 250 26.66 -12.18 4.33
CA ASN A 250 27.48 -12.68 3.24
C ASN A 250 26.63 -13.15 2.06
N GLU A 251 25.51 -13.81 2.35
CA GLU A 251 24.57 -14.24 1.32
C GLU A 251 23.92 -13.05 0.61
N LEU A 252 23.51 -12.01 1.36
CA LEU A 252 23.00 -10.77 0.76
C LEU A 252 24.03 -10.13 -0.16
N ASN A 253 25.29 -10.04 0.26
CA ASN A 253 26.36 -9.46 -0.53
C ASN A 253 26.68 -10.28 -1.79
N LEU A 254 26.55 -11.62 -1.70
CA LEU A 254 26.79 -12.53 -2.81
C LEU A 254 25.71 -12.40 -3.89
N GLN A 255 24.45 -12.39 -3.48
CA GLN A 255 23.30 -12.38 -4.40
C GLN A 255 22.86 -10.98 -4.84
N CYS A 256 23.15 -9.97 -4.02
CA CYS A 256 22.66 -8.60 -4.18
C CYS A 256 23.77 -7.58 -3.90
N VAL A 257 24.70 -7.43 -4.84
CA VAL A 257 26.02 -6.76 -4.73
C VAL A 257 26.03 -5.38 -4.06
N SER A 258 24.96 -4.60 -4.13
CA SER A 258 24.92 -3.22 -3.58
C SER A 258 23.92 -3.03 -2.45
N LEU A 259 23.33 -4.13 -1.95
CA LEU A 259 22.38 -4.07 -0.84
C LEU A 259 23.07 -4.32 0.50
N GLU A 260 22.71 -3.53 1.49
CA GLU A 260 23.21 -3.62 2.85
C GLU A 260 22.07 -3.70 3.85
N LEU A 261 22.29 -4.47 4.93
CA LEU A 261 21.36 -4.45 6.07
C LEU A 261 21.45 -3.12 6.80
N SER A 262 20.31 -2.64 7.31
CA SER A 262 20.25 -1.42 8.13
C SER A 262 20.74 -1.72 9.55
N PRO A 263 21.91 -1.21 10.00
CA PRO A 263 22.43 -1.53 11.33
C PRO A 263 21.47 -1.14 12.45
N ASP A 264 20.85 0.04 12.33
CA ASP A 264 19.93 0.59 13.35
C ASP A 264 18.62 -0.20 13.49
N LYS A 265 18.30 -1.03 12.48
CA LYS A 265 17.08 -1.83 12.44
C LYS A 265 17.35 -3.33 12.55
N THR A 266 18.61 -3.72 12.60
CA THR A 266 19.02 -5.13 12.73
C THR A 266 19.01 -5.52 14.21
N GLN A 267 18.19 -6.50 14.55
CA GLN A 267 18.02 -7.03 15.89
C GLN A 267 17.94 -8.55 15.84
N TYR A 268 18.51 -9.21 16.84
CA TYR A 268 18.34 -10.64 17.04
C TYR A 268 18.34 -10.96 18.53
N GLY A 269 17.72 -12.07 18.89
CA GLY A 269 17.59 -12.45 20.29
C GLY A 269 16.61 -13.59 20.51
N VAL A 270 16.07 -13.66 21.71
CA VAL A 270 15.07 -14.64 22.12
C VAL A 270 13.73 -13.97 22.30
N VAL A 271 12.69 -14.54 21.71
CA VAL A 271 11.32 -14.07 21.87
C VAL A 271 10.90 -14.13 23.35
N GLY A 272 10.37 -13.04 23.86
CA GLY A 272 10.03 -12.90 25.28
C GLY A 272 11.11 -12.22 26.13
N ASN A 273 12.40 -12.36 25.77
CA ASN A 273 13.48 -11.61 26.42
C ASN A 273 13.67 -10.21 25.80
N ALA A 274 13.45 -10.11 24.49
CA ALA A 274 13.48 -8.86 23.77
C ALA A 274 12.23 -8.74 22.89
N ALA A 275 11.60 -7.58 22.88
CA ALA A 275 10.50 -7.27 21.98
C ALA A 275 11.06 -6.73 20.65
N PHE A 276 10.44 -7.08 19.52
CA PHE A 276 10.79 -6.57 18.21
C PHE A 276 9.54 -6.20 17.42
N ASP A 277 9.70 -5.28 16.48
CA ASP A 277 8.61 -4.86 15.61
C ASP A 277 8.71 -5.51 14.23
N TYR A 278 7.58 -5.87 13.64
CA TYR A 278 7.47 -6.35 12.27
C TYR A 278 6.14 -5.90 11.65
N LEU A 279 6.19 -5.29 10.46
CA LEU A 279 5.02 -4.78 9.74
C LEU A 279 4.06 -3.91 10.58
N GLY A 280 4.62 -3.14 11.52
CA GLY A 280 3.84 -2.24 12.37
C GLY A 280 3.28 -2.87 13.66
N TYR A 281 3.42 -4.18 13.80
CA TYR A 281 3.15 -4.89 15.05
C TYR A 281 4.37 -4.90 15.96
N MET A 282 4.16 -5.21 17.23
CA MET A 282 5.18 -5.41 18.26
C MET A 282 5.01 -6.80 18.85
N ILE A 283 5.94 -7.69 18.61
CA ILE A 283 5.99 -9.03 19.16
C ILE A 283 6.71 -8.96 20.51
N LYS A 284 5.97 -9.13 21.61
CA LYS A 284 6.50 -9.03 22.98
C LYS A 284 6.84 -10.40 23.59
N SER A 285 6.06 -11.43 23.23
CA SER A 285 6.24 -12.80 23.67
C SER A 285 5.57 -13.75 22.70
N VAL A 286 5.72 -15.05 22.90
CA VAL A 286 5.04 -16.09 22.11
C VAL A 286 3.50 -15.97 22.09
N ARG A 287 2.91 -15.29 23.08
CA ARG A 287 1.45 -15.12 23.19
C ARG A 287 1.00 -13.66 23.01
N THR A 288 1.93 -12.70 22.97
CA THR A 288 1.58 -11.28 23.03
C THR A 288 2.08 -10.53 21.82
N ILE A 289 1.18 -10.30 20.88
CA ILE A 289 1.36 -9.47 19.69
C ILE A 289 0.50 -8.23 19.85
N SER A 290 1.12 -7.06 19.96
CA SER A 290 0.48 -5.75 20.09
C SER A 290 0.74 -4.88 18.88
N VAL A 291 0.16 -3.70 18.81
CA VAL A 291 0.46 -2.70 17.80
C VAL A 291 1.57 -1.78 18.32
N ARG A 292 2.50 -1.41 17.47
CA ARG A 292 3.59 -0.49 17.80
C ARG A 292 3.05 0.87 18.27
N ASN A 293 3.57 1.39 19.37
CA ASN A 293 3.09 2.63 20.01
C ASN A 293 3.00 3.82 19.04
N LYS A 294 3.94 3.97 18.12
CA LYS A 294 3.89 5.03 17.10
C LYS A 294 2.63 4.94 16.24
N ASN A 295 2.20 3.75 15.88
CA ASN A 295 1.00 3.52 15.07
C ASN A 295 -0.26 3.80 15.90
N VAL A 296 -0.28 3.40 17.18
CA VAL A 296 -1.37 3.71 18.11
C VAL A 296 -1.51 5.23 18.30
N GLN A 297 -0.41 5.94 18.54
CA GLN A 297 -0.44 7.41 18.69
C GLN A 297 -0.90 8.11 17.40
N SER A 298 -0.41 7.66 16.24
CA SER A 298 -0.87 8.21 14.96
C SER A 298 -2.37 8.02 14.76
N TYR A 299 -2.89 6.86 15.10
CA TYR A 299 -4.32 6.54 15.05
C TYR A 299 -5.14 7.43 15.98
N LEU A 300 -4.76 7.51 17.26
CA LEU A 300 -5.42 8.37 18.26
C LEU A 300 -5.41 9.84 17.85
N ASN A 301 -4.29 10.35 17.33
CA ASN A 301 -4.18 11.72 16.86
C ASN A 301 -5.16 12.03 15.70
N ARG A 302 -5.43 11.08 14.83
CA ARG A 302 -6.39 11.28 13.73
C ARG A 302 -7.82 11.32 14.24
N ILE A 303 -8.17 10.44 15.17
CA ILE A 303 -9.49 10.43 15.82
C ILE A 303 -9.69 11.72 16.60
N SER A 304 -8.69 12.13 17.38
CA SER A 304 -8.73 13.38 18.16
C SER A 304 -8.95 14.60 17.27
N ARG A 305 -8.26 14.70 16.11
CA ARG A 305 -8.46 15.81 15.16
C ARG A 305 -9.88 15.83 14.58
N LEU A 306 -10.45 14.66 14.29
CA LEU A 306 -11.82 14.57 13.78
C LEU A 306 -12.84 15.02 14.84
N ILE A 307 -12.65 14.59 16.09
CA ILE A 307 -13.50 15.00 17.22
C ILE A 307 -13.33 16.50 17.54
N ALA A 308 -12.12 17.03 17.49
CA ALA A 308 -11.87 18.45 17.65
C ALA A 308 -12.60 19.28 16.58
N ARG A 309 -12.57 18.83 15.32
CA ARG A 309 -13.33 19.45 14.23
C ARG A 309 -14.84 19.40 14.50
N TYR A 310 -15.37 18.27 14.96
CA TYR A 310 -16.76 18.16 15.38
C TYR A 310 -17.12 19.22 16.43
N LYS A 311 -16.34 19.31 17.51
CA LYS A 311 -16.54 20.26 18.61
C LYS A 311 -16.57 21.72 18.09
N THR A 312 -15.59 22.10 17.27
CA THR A 312 -15.50 23.45 16.70
C THR A 312 -16.70 23.76 15.83
N GLN A 313 -17.12 22.84 14.96
CA GLN A 313 -18.26 23.04 14.06
C GLN A 313 -19.62 22.89 14.76
N LYS A 314 -19.69 22.17 15.88
CA LYS A 314 -20.89 22.11 16.72
C LYS A 314 -21.16 23.47 17.36
N THR A 315 -20.09 24.13 17.87
CA THR A 315 -20.17 25.46 18.49
C THR A 315 -20.35 26.58 17.45
N ASN A 316 -19.62 26.52 16.35
CA ASN A 316 -19.69 27.53 15.29
C ASN A 316 -20.33 26.95 14.02
N LYS A 317 -21.62 27.14 13.85
CA LYS A 317 -22.39 26.62 12.73
C LYS A 317 -21.93 27.15 11.37
N ASN A 318 -21.31 28.31 11.29
CA ASN A 318 -20.79 28.89 10.05
C ASN A 318 -19.61 28.09 9.47
N LEU A 319 -18.97 27.26 10.27
CA LEU A 319 -17.87 26.38 9.83
C LEU A 319 -18.34 25.01 9.34
N ARG A 320 -19.65 24.74 9.39
CA ARG A 320 -20.22 23.47 8.95
C ARG A 320 -20.14 23.33 7.42
N PRO A 321 -20.08 22.10 6.92
CA PRO A 321 -20.25 21.87 5.49
C PRO A 321 -21.61 22.41 5.00
N ARG A 322 -21.63 23.07 3.84
CA ARG A 322 -22.83 23.76 3.30
C ARG A 322 -24.02 22.81 3.06
N PHE A 323 -23.76 21.56 2.77
CA PHE A 323 -24.78 20.53 2.52
C PHE A 323 -25.47 20.00 3.80
N ILE A 324 -25.07 20.46 4.99
CA ILE A 324 -25.66 20.05 6.28
C ILE A 324 -26.50 21.21 6.81
N CYS A 325 -27.81 21.07 6.73
CA CYS A 325 -28.75 22.09 7.15
C CYS A 325 -29.21 21.97 8.60
N GLN A 326 -29.35 20.72 9.10
CA GLN A 326 -29.92 20.44 10.42
C GLN A 326 -28.86 19.93 11.42
N ASP A 327 -29.10 20.20 12.71
CA ASP A 327 -28.21 19.72 13.79
C ASP A 327 -28.14 18.18 13.88
N LYS A 328 -29.26 17.51 13.61
CA LYS A 328 -29.32 16.04 13.59
C LYS A 328 -28.47 15.46 12.45
N GLU A 329 -28.58 16.01 11.24
CA GLU A 329 -27.76 15.61 10.08
C GLU A 329 -26.28 15.81 10.35
N PHE A 330 -25.93 16.91 11.04
CA PHE A 330 -24.56 17.20 11.44
C PHE A 330 -24.02 16.12 12.39
N ASP A 331 -24.78 15.75 13.41
CA ASP A 331 -24.39 14.72 14.35
C ASP A 331 -24.28 13.34 13.65
N ASP A 332 -25.26 12.97 12.79
CA ASP A 332 -25.26 11.74 12.00
C ASP A 332 -24.02 11.66 11.05
N TYR A 333 -23.69 12.77 10.41
CA TYR A 333 -22.52 12.87 9.54
C TYR A 333 -21.23 12.58 10.32
N TYR A 334 -21.03 13.22 11.49
CA TYR A 334 -19.84 13.01 12.30
C TYR A 334 -19.79 11.64 12.96
N VAL A 335 -20.89 11.10 13.44
CA VAL A 335 -20.99 9.73 13.94
C VAL A 335 -20.53 8.74 12.86
N SER A 336 -21.02 8.90 11.63
CA SER A 336 -20.60 8.09 10.48
C SER A 336 -19.09 8.19 10.24
N LEU A 337 -18.53 9.40 10.17
CA LEU A 337 -17.10 9.61 9.94
C LEU A 337 -16.21 9.03 11.03
N ILE A 338 -16.59 9.24 12.31
CA ILE A 338 -15.83 8.74 13.47
C ILE A 338 -15.88 7.21 13.47
N ASN A 339 -17.05 6.61 13.28
CA ASN A 339 -17.20 5.16 13.23
C ASN A 339 -16.46 4.53 12.06
N GLN A 340 -16.41 5.16 10.89
CA GLN A 340 -15.58 4.71 9.76
C GLN A 340 -14.09 4.73 10.11
N LYS A 341 -13.61 5.78 10.81
CA LYS A 341 -12.20 5.85 11.24
C LYS A 341 -11.88 4.85 12.33
N LEU A 342 -12.82 4.53 13.23
CA LEU A 342 -12.64 3.55 14.30
C LEU A 342 -12.69 2.11 13.77
N ALA A 343 -13.77 1.77 13.09
CA ALA A 343 -14.05 0.41 12.66
C ALA A 343 -13.34 0.02 11.36
N GLY A 344 -13.23 0.95 10.43
CA GLY A 344 -12.88 0.68 9.05
C GLY A 344 -14.11 0.54 8.16
N VAL A 345 -13.88 0.07 6.93
CA VAL A 345 -14.90 -0.09 5.88
C VAL A 345 -14.68 -1.38 5.11
N LYS A 346 -15.73 -1.89 4.48
CA LYS A 346 -15.65 -2.99 3.52
C LYS A 346 -15.91 -2.45 2.11
N ILE A 347 -14.98 -2.70 1.18
CA ILE A 347 -15.04 -2.24 -0.21
C ILE A 347 -14.44 -3.32 -1.10
N SER A 348 -15.15 -3.73 -2.16
CA SER A 348 -14.72 -4.78 -3.09
C SER A 348 -14.35 -6.08 -2.35
N HIS A 349 -15.21 -6.50 -1.39
CA HIS A 349 -15.05 -7.67 -0.52
C HIS A 349 -13.82 -7.65 0.42
N HIS A 350 -13.05 -6.55 0.44
CA HIS A 350 -11.90 -6.38 1.32
C HIS A 350 -12.18 -5.41 2.46
N LEU A 351 -11.57 -5.68 3.62
CA LEU A 351 -11.67 -4.82 4.80
C LEU A 351 -10.52 -3.81 4.82
N PHE A 352 -10.84 -2.52 4.94
CA PHE A 352 -9.88 -1.42 5.00
C PHE A 352 -10.02 -0.64 6.30
N GLY A 353 -8.91 -0.32 6.94
CA GLY A 353 -8.88 0.47 8.16
C GLY A 353 -7.77 0.05 9.10
N TRP A 354 -7.61 0.82 10.18
CA TRP A 354 -6.59 0.52 11.18
C TRP A 354 -6.84 -0.82 11.87
N LEU A 355 -8.07 -1.03 12.34
CA LEU A 355 -8.41 -2.27 13.05
C LEU A 355 -8.43 -3.51 12.14
N PRO A 356 -9.00 -3.48 10.91
CA PRO A 356 -8.80 -4.55 9.93
C PRO A 356 -7.34 -4.89 9.65
N TYR A 357 -6.47 -3.89 9.53
CA TYR A 357 -5.03 -4.13 9.32
C TYR A 357 -4.38 -4.78 10.54
N PHE A 358 -4.71 -4.35 11.75
CA PHE A 358 -4.13 -4.87 12.99
C PHE A 358 -4.96 -6.01 13.63
N GLN A 359 -5.79 -6.70 12.86
CA GLN A 359 -6.64 -7.78 13.35
C GLN A 359 -5.85 -9.00 13.88
N ALA A 360 -4.58 -9.16 13.50
CA ALA A 360 -3.72 -10.24 14.00
C ALA A 360 -3.17 -9.99 15.42
N MET A 361 -3.40 -8.81 16.01
CA MET A 361 -3.01 -8.54 17.39
C MET A 361 -3.69 -9.50 18.36
N THR A 362 -2.97 -9.89 19.42
CA THR A 362 -3.48 -10.72 20.52
C THR A 362 -3.55 -9.96 21.84
N ASP A 363 -2.90 -8.79 21.93
CA ASP A 363 -2.91 -7.91 23.10
C ASP A 363 -4.23 -7.14 23.20
N ILE A 364 -5.27 -7.80 23.70
CA ILE A 364 -6.59 -7.20 23.88
C ILE A 364 -6.57 -6.07 24.91
N HIS A 365 -5.65 -6.11 25.89
CA HIS A 365 -5.51 -5.04 26.87
C HIS A 365 -5.18 -3.71 26.20
N GLN A 366 -4.22 -3.69 25.25
CA GLN A 366 -3.91 -2.49 24.47
C GLN A 366 -5.15 -1.94 23.72
N LEU A 367 -6.02 -2.82 23.24
CA LEU A 367 -7.24 -2.41 22.54
C LEU A 367 -8.23 -1.73 23.49
N TYR A 368 -8.40 -2.26 24.72
CA TYR A 368 -9.23 -1.62 25.74
C TYR A 368 -8.65 -0.27 26.22
N GLU A 369 -7.33 -0.14 26.31
CA GLU A 369 -6.69 1.14 26.62
C GLU A 369 -7.00 2.20 25.56
N ILE A 370 -6.86 1.84 24.26
CA ILE A 370 -7.20 2.72 23.14
C ILE A 370 -8.68 3.13 23.19
N ASP A 371 -9.58 2.17 23.38
CA ASP A 371 -11.03 2.40 23.51
C ASP A 371 -11.36 3.35 24.65
N THR A 372 -10.71 3.15 25.80
CA THR A 372 -10.86 4.02 26.96
C THR A 372 -10.43 5.46 26.67
N VAL A 373 -9.32 5.65 25.96
CA VAL A 373 -8.89 7.00 25.55
C VAL A 373 -9.91 7.65 24.64
N VAL A 374 -10.45 6.91 23.68
CA VAL A 374 -11.47 7.43 22.76
C VAL A 374 -12.74 7.82 23.53
N HIS A 375 -13.33 6.89 24.30
CA HIS A 375 -14.64 7.10 24.93
C HIS A 375 -14.57 8.03 26.14
N ARG A 376 -13.60 7.82 27.06
CA ARG A 376 -13.53 8.58 28.31
C ARG A 376 -12.81 9.93 28.18
N LYS A 377 -11.88 10.07 27.22
CA LYS A 377 -11.08 11.29 27.06
C LYS A 377 -11.58 12.16 25.93
N PHE A 378 -11.73 11.60 24.73
CA PHE A 378 -12.08 12.39 23.55
C PHE A 378 -13.57 12.68 23.45
N MET A 379 -14.43 11.68 23.78
CA MET A 379 -15.89 11.75 23.67
C MET A 379 -16.59 12.27 24.92
N LYS A 380 -15.84 12.54 25.99
CA LYS A 380 -16.42 13.01 27.28
C LYS A 380 -17.31 14.23 27.07
N GLY A 381 -18.57 14.15 27.53
CA GLY A 381 -19.55 15.26 27.48
C GLY A 381 -20.11 15.54 26.10
N LEU A 382 -19.95 14.66 25.11
CA LEU A 382 -20.54 14.82 23.79
C LEU A 382 -21.81 13.98 23.64
N ASP A 383 -22.85 14.60 23.08
CA ASP A 383 -24.18 13.98 22.87
C ASP A 383 -24.11 12.73 21.97
N ILE A 384 -23.14 12.71 21.04
CA ILE A 384 -22.94 11.59 20.12
C ILE A 384 -22.16 10.41 20.73
N ALA A 385 -21.66 10.52 21.96
CA ALA A 385 -20.75 9.54 22.56
C ALA A 385 -21.33 8.10 22.61
N SER A 386 -22.62 7.97 22.93
CA SER A 386 -23.32 6.67 22.98
C SER A 386 -23.45 5.98 21.63
N ARG A 387 -23.29 6.72 20.53
CA ARG A 387 -23.45 6.23 19.14
C ARG A 387 -22.09 5.84 18.52
N ILE A 388 -21.00 6.04 19.26
CA ILE A 388 -19.65 5.69 18.80
C ILE A 388 -19.33 4.24 19.13
N LYS A 389 -18.85 3.51 18.13
CA LYS A 389 -18.56 2.07 18.25
C LYS A 389 -17.38 1.81 19.19
N SER A 390 -17.51 0.76 19.98
CA SER A 390 -16.43 0.28 20.84
C SER A 390 -15.44 -0.57 20.03
N LEU A 391 -14.16 -0.29 20.14
CA LEU A 391 -13.10 -1.01 19.42
C LEU A 391 -13.07 -2.50 19.74
N PRO A 392 -13.19 -2.98 21.00
CA PRO A 392 -13.27 -4.40 21.29
C PRO A 392 -14.45 -5.10 20.58
N LYS A 393 -15.63 -4.46 20.52
CA LYS A 393 -16.79 -5.02 19.80
C LYS A 393 -16.49 -5.14 18.30
N VAL A 394 -15.91 -4.10 17.70
CA VAL A 394 -15.52 -4.10 16.28
C VAL A 394 -14.48 -5.18 16.00
N TYR A 395 -13.46 -5.30 16.85
CA TYR A 395 -12.42 -6.30 16.72
C TYR A 395 -12.97 -7.72 16.67
N TRP A 396 -13.86 -8.07 17.61
CA TRP A 396 -14.47 -9.39 17.64
C TRP A 396 -15.43 -9.64 16.48
N ASP A 397 -16.11 -8.61 16.00
CA ASP A 397 -16.95 -8.73 14.81
C ASP A 397 -16.11 -8.96 13.54
N ILE A 398 -14.95 -8.27 13.41
CA ILE A 398 -14.00 -8.55 12.33
C ILE A 398 -13.49 -9.99 12.39
N LYS A 399 -13.10 -10.46 13.56
CA LYS A 399 -12.55 -11.81 13.77
C LYS A 399 -13.56 -12.93 13.52
N LYS A 400 -14.82 -12.75 13.92
CA LYS A 400 -15.83 -13.80 13.91
C LYS A 400 -16.79 -13.71 12.73
N ASN A 401 -17.08 -12.50 12.25
CA ASN A 401 -18.15 -12.22 11.29
C ASN A 401 -17.67 -11.39 10.09
N ALA A 402 -16.35 -11.28 9.87
CA ALA A 402 -15.76 -10.43 8.82
C ALA A 402 -16.30 -8.99 8.81
N GLY A 403 -16.59 -8.43 9.99
CA GLY A 403 -17.06 -7.06 10.16
C GLY A 403 -18.52 -6.79 9.74
N LYS A 404 -19.31 -7.84 9.53
CA LYS A 404 -20.68 -7.76 8.98
C LYS A 404 -21.61 -6.83 9.77
N HIS A 405 -21.44 -6.72 11.10
CA HIS A 405 -22.33 -5.95 11.96
C HIS A 405 -21.80 -4.56 12.31
N THR A 406 -20.50 -4.34 12.14
CA THR A 406 -19.87 -3.11 12.61
C THR A 406 -19.24 -2.26 11.52
N LEU A 407 -18.85 -2.83 10.40
CA LEU A 407 -18.27 -2.07 9.30
C LEU A 407 -19.37 -1.54 8.36
N MET A 408 -19.10 -0.39 7.76
CA MET A 408 -19.90 0.07 6.62
C MET A 408 -19.51 -0.78 5.40
N ASP A 409 -20.50 -1.49 4.87
CA ASP A 409 -20.33 -2.32 3.67
C ASP A 409 -20.75 -1.51 2.42
N TYR A 410 -19.77 -1.07 1.65
CA TYR A 410 -20.01 -0.33 0.43
C TYR A 410 -20.40 -1.23 -0.75
N ASP A 411 -20.15 -2.52 -0.65
CA ASP A 411 -20.55 -3.49 -1.68
C ASP A 411 -22.07 -3.75 -1.65
N ALA A 412 -22.72 -3.39 -0.54
CA ALA A 412 -24.18 -3.47 -0.41
C ALA A 412 -24.92 -2.31 -1.11
N LEU A 413 -24.22 -1.23 -1.47
CA LEU A 413 -24.78 -0.12 -2.23
C LEU A 413 -24.68 -0.43 -3.73
N THR A 414 -25.71 -1.09 -4.28
CA THR A 414 -25.75 -1.52 -5.69
C THR A 414 -26.72 -0.70 -6.53
N ASP A 415 -27.75 -0.14 -5.92
CA ASP A 415 -28.74 0.69 -6.60
C ASP A 415 -28.25 2.13 -6.81
N ILE A 416 -28.45 2.66 -8.01
CA ILE A 416 -28.02 4.03 -8.38
C ILE A 416 -28.67 5.10 -7.53
N ALA A 417 -29.95 4.92 -7.16
CA ALA A 417 -30.66 5.88 -6.32
C ALA A 417 -30.08 5.90 -4.89
N ASP A 418 -29.73 4.74 -4.35
CA ASP A 418 -29.08 4.62 -3.03
C ASP A 418 -27.68 5.25 -3.06
N ILE A 419 -26.91 5.01 -4.12
CA ILE A 419 -25.59 5.61 -4.31
C ILE A 419 -25.72 7.13 -4.41
N ARG A 420 -26.68 7.65 -5.17
CA ARG A 420 -26.97 9.09 -5.30
C ARG A 420 -27.31 9.69 -3.93
N ASN A 421 -28.21 9.10 -3.18
CA ASN A 421 -28.61 9.54 -1.84
C ASN A 421 -27.41 9.54 -0.89
N TYR A 422 -26.57 8.49 -0.95
CA TYR A 422 -25.35 8.42 -0.17
C TYR A 422 -24.39 9.57 -0.53
N LEU A 423 -24.13 9.83 -1.81
CA LEU A 423 -23.23 10.89 -2.26
C LEU A 423 -23.75 12.29 -1.86
N LEU A 424 -25.06 12.54 -1.95
CA LEU A 424 -25.72 13.76 -1.45
C LEU A 424 -25.48 13.91 0.06
N SER A 425 -25.73 12.87 0.85
CA SER A 425 -25.52 12.88 2.31
C SER A 425 -24.07 13.16 2.73
N LYS A 426 -23.11 12.99 1.82
CA LYS A 426 -21.69 13.29 2.03
C LYS A 426 -21.24 14.60 1.38
N GLY A 427 -22.13 15.30 0.67
CA GLY A 427 -21.80 16.52 -0.07
C GLY A 427 -20.79 16.30 -1.18
N LEU A 428 -20.83 15.13 -1.81
CA LEU A 428 -19.96 14.77 -2.93
C LEU A 428 -20.57 15.08 -4.29
N ILE A 429 -21.88 15.31 -4.29
CA ILE A 429 -22.69 15.86 -5.39
C ILE A 429 -23.63 16.92 -4.84
N ASP A 430 -24.06 17.83 -5.70
CA ASP A 430 -25.00 18.89 -5.37
C ASP A 430 -26.41 18.50 -5.82
N GLU A 431 -27.43 18.84 -5.03
CA GLU A 431 -28.83 18.53 -5.32
C GLU A 431 -29.33 19.29 -6.56
N ASP A 432 -28.86 20.52 -6.75
CA ASP A 432 -29.25 21.39 -7.85
C ASP A 432 -28.59 21.07 -9.20
N VAL A 433 -27.66 20.09 -9.22
CA VAL A 433 -26.92 19.69 -10.43
C VAL A 433 -27.46 18.36 -10.93
N LYS A 434 -27.81 18.32 -12.22
CA LYS A 434 -28.24 17.08 -12.87
C LYS A 434 -27.01 16.24 -13.21
N TYR A 435 -26.91 15.04 -12.62
CA TYR A 435 -25.90 14.03 -12.92
C TYR A 435 -26.60 12.87 -13.60
N ASP A 436 -26.01 12.32 -14.65
CA ASP A 436 -26.42 11.04 -15.20
C ASP A 436 -25.89 9.87 -14.34
N ASP A 437 -26.29 8.65 -14.68
CA ASP A 437 -25.92 7.48 -13.90
C ASP A 437 -24.41 7.16 -13.99
N GLU A 438 -23.79 7.47 -15.13
CA GLU A 438 -22.35 7.32 -15.31
C GLU A 438 -21.57 8.30 -14.42
N ASP A 439 -21.97 9.56 -14.38
CA ASP A 439 -21.39 10.57 -13.50
C ASP A 439 -21.48 10.18 -12.03
N ILE A 440 -22.63 9.63 -11.60
CA ILE A 440 -22.86 9.14 -10.24
C ILE A 440 -21.90 8.02 -9.92
N MET A 441 -21.77 7.03 -10.80
CA MET A 441 -20.86 5.90 -10.61
C MET A 441 -19.40 6.35 -10.58
N ILE A 442 -18.98 7.24 -11.44
CA ILE A 442 -17.62 7.80 -11.44
C ILE A 442 -17.31 8.47 -10.10
N LYS A 443 -18.20 9.33 -9.61
CA LYS A 443 -18.02 10.01 -8.32
C LYS A 443 -17.99 9.04 -7.16
N TYR A 444 -18.82 8.01 -7.19
CA TYR A 444 -18.82 6.95 -6.19
C TYR A 444 -17.50 6.18 -6.17
N MET A 445 -17.00 5.71 -7.32
CA MET A 445 -15.73 4.99 -7.42
C MET A 445 -14.54 5.85 -6.97
N VAL A 446 -14.52 7.13 -7.35
CA VAL A 446 -13.51 8.09 -6.86
C VAL A 446 -13.57 8.25 -5.34
N HIS A 447 -14.76 8.25 -4.77
CA HIS A 447 -14.94 8.31 -3.32
C HIS A 447 -14.44 7.03 -2.63
N LEU A 448 -14.77 5.84 -3.15
CA LEU A 448 -14.27 4.56 -2.63
C LEU A 448 -12.75 4.47 -2.67
N ASP A 449 -12.12 4.89 -3.76
CA ASP A 449 -10.66 4.97 -3.87
C ASP A 449 -10.05 5.91 -2.83
N ARG A 450 -10.74 7.02 -2.53
CA ARG A 450 -10.31 7.95 -1.48
C ARG A 450 -10.42 7.31 -0.09
N LEU A 451 -11.51 6.59 0.20
CA LEU A 451 -11.68 5.87 1.46
C LEU A 451 -10.61 4.80 1.65
N LYS A 452 -10.30 3.99 0.61
CA LYS A 452 -9.20 3.01 0.64
C LYS A 452 -7.87 3.69 0.99
N LYS A 453 -7.53 4.78 0.31
CA LYS A 453 -6.28 5.55 0.57
C LYS A 453 -6.23 6.12 1.98
N ASP A 454 -7.32 6.73 2.45
CA ASP A 454 -7.41 7.28 3.81
C ASP A 454 -7.29 6.20 4.89
N ALA A 455 -7.81 5.01 4.64
CA ALA A 455 -7.66 3.86 5.51
C ALA A 455 -6.19 3.38 5.58
N MET A 456 -5.52 3.25 4.43
CA MET A 456 -4.11 2.84 4.35
C MET A 456 -3.15 3.86 4.99
N ILE A 457 -3.37 5.16 4.78
CA ILE A 457 -2.58 6.21 5.45
C ILE A 457 -2.72 6.11 6.98
N SER A 458 -3.86 5.64 7.51
CA SER A 458 -4.04 5.48 8.96
C SER A 458 -3.16 4.40 9.58
N ILE A 459 -2.65 3.50 8.78
CA ILE A 459 -1.81 2.37 9.21
C ILE A 459 -0.32 2.77 9.32
N GLY A 460 0.08 3.86 8.68
CA GLY A 460 1.48 4.30 8.65
C GLY A 460 2.36 3.48 7.72
N THR A 461 1.77 2.60 6.92
CA THR A 461 2.44 1.89 5.83
C THR A 461 2.33 2.73 4.55
N THR A 462 3.15 3.76 4.44
CA THR A 462 3.51 4.33 3.14
C THR A 462 4.87 3.72 2.81
N SER A 463 4.86 2.47 2.35
CA SER A 463 5.95 1.89 1.58
C SER A 463 6.00 2.53 0.20
#